data_2da01f0058fc17b6600486acf1b484af
#
_entry.id   2da01f0058fc17b6600486acf1b484af
#
_cell.length_a   1.000
_cell.length_b   1.000
_cell.length_c   1.000
_cell.angle_alpha   90.00
_cell.angle_beta   90.00
_cell.angle_gamma   90.00
#
_symmetry.space_group_name_H-M   'P 1'
#
loop_
_entity.id
_entity.type
_entity.pdbx_description
1 polymer ?
#
loop_
_entity_poly.entity_id
_entity_poly.type
_entity_poly.pdbx_seq_one_letter_code
_entity_poly.pdbx_strand_id
1 'polypeptide(L)'
;MAKSEVTWSALEQATAATEDRRPSVLVVDDDHAFCETIARCLAQRGYDVTCADSGEVAAVAIGETKPDVIVTDVQMPGMDGIDLMNWLRDNEFDIPVIVISGEHIEEGEFGEKTVDSESGMAAAASMGAVSVLHKPFGRALLEDSVARALTYGITLH
;
A
#
# COMPACT_ATOMS: atom_id res chain seq x y z
N MET A 1 40.48 0.07 20.28
CA MET A 1 40.34 1.41 19.70
C MET A 1 39.81 1.32 18.27
N ALA A 2 40.47 0.55 17.42
CA ALA A 2 40.02 0.32 16.05
C ALA A 2 38.59 -0.26 15.99
N LYS A 3 38.17 -1.07 16.95
CA LYS A 3 36.83 -1.66 16.99
C LYS A 3 35.71 -0.63 17.15
N SER A 4 35.91 0.43 17.96
CA SER A 4 34.89 1.44 18.13
C SER A 4 34.74 2.36 16.90
N GLU A 5 35.85 2.65 16.22
CA GLU A 5 35.84 3.43 14.99
C GLU A 5 35.19 2.68 13.86
N VAL A 6 35.51 1.39 13.70
CA VAL A 6 34.90 0.53 12.65
C VAL A 6 33.41 0.39 12.89
N THR A 7 32.98 0.17 14.13
CA THR A 7 31.55 0.05 14.48
C THR A 7 30.81 1.35 14.22
N TRP A 8 31.42 2.46 14.58
CA TRP A 8 30.83 3.79 14.38
C TRP A 8 30.67 4.11 12.89
N SER A 9 31.69 3.83 12.09
CA SER A 9 31.66 4.01 10.65
C SER A 9 30.60 3.12 9.98
N ALA A 10 30.45 1.87 10.44
CA ALA A 10 29.43 0.97 9.94
C ALA A 10 28.01 1.48 10.27
N LEU A 11 27.81 2.02 11.47
CA LEU A 11 26.53 2.62 11.88
C LEU A 11 26.23 3.88 11.07
N GLU A 12 27.21 4.73 10.83
CA GLU A 12 27.04 5.93 9.98
C GLU A 12 26.69 5.56 8.55
N GLN A 13 27.36 4.57 7.98
CA GLN A 13 27.07 4.09 6.63
C GLN A 13 25.69 3.43 6.55
N ALA A 14 25.31 2.65 7.53
CA ALA A 14 24.00 2.03 7.59
C ALA A 14 22.89 3.09 7.74
N THR A 15 23.10 4.10 8.59
CA THR A 15 22.17 5.21 8.77
C THR A 15 22.06 6.06 7.50
N ALA A 16 23.19 6.39 6.86
CA ALA A 16 23.23 7.14 5.62
C ALA A 16 22.56 6.36 4.48
N ALA A 17 22.81 5.06 4.38
CA ALA A 17 22.17 4.20 3.39
C ALA A 17 20.65 4.11 3.61
N THR A 18 20.19 4.08 4.88
CA THR A 18 18.77 4.07 5.24
C THR A 18 18.12 5.43 4.96
N GLU A 19 18.82 6.54 5.23
CA GLU A 19 18.33 7.89 4.95
C GLU A 19 18.26 8.18 3.45
N ASP A 20 19.22 7.69 2.67
CA ASP A 20 19.24 7.84 1.21
C ASP A 20 18.23 6.93 0.51
N ARG A 21 17.84 5.85 1.16
CA ARG A 21 16.85 4.93 0.61
C ARG A 21 15.46 5.52 0.75
N ARG A 22 14.86 5.82 -0.39
CA ARG A 22 13.46 6.24 -0.42
C ARG A 22 12.56 5.05 -0.11
N PRO A 23 11.61 5.19 0.83
CA PRO A 23 10.61 4.14 1.03
C PRO A 23 9.85 3.87 -0.27
N SER A 24 9.65 2.60 -0.58
CA SER A 24 8.94 2.20 -1.79
C SER A 24 7.47 1.90 -1.48
N VAL A 25 6.60 2.44 -2.32
CA VAL A 25 5.15 2.26 -2.24
C VAL A 25 4.66 1.63 -3.53
N LEU A 26 3.93 0.53 -3.41
CA LEU A 26 3.25 -0.09 -4.55
C LEU A 26 1.78 0.32 -4.50
N VAL A 27 1.31 0.98 -5.55
CA VAL A 27 -0.09 1.37 -5.71
C VAL A 27 -0.75 0.41 -6.70
N VAL A 28 -1.84 -0.22 -6.27
CA VAL A 28 -2.57 -1.21 -7.07
C VAL A 28 -3.98 -0.70 -7.32
N ASP A 29 -4.29 -0.36 -8.55
CA ASP A 29 -5.60 0.12 -8.98
C ASP A 29 -5.73 -0.07 -10.49
N ASP A 30 -6.86 -0.55 -10.96
CA ASP A 30 -7.13 -0.71 -12.38
C ASP A 30 -7.44 0.62 -13.09
N ASP A 31 -7.68 1.68 -12.33
CA ASP A 31 -7.80 3.05 -12.86
C ASP A 31 -6.40 3.69 -12.94
N HIS A 32 -5.87 3.75 -14.15
CA HIS A 32 -4.53 4.31 -14.41
C HIS A 32 -4.40 5.79 -14.01
N ALA A 33 -5.43 6.59 -14.27
CA ALA A 33 -5.43 8.01 -13.93
C ALA A 33 -5.36 8.22 -12.43
N PHE A 34 -6.10 7.42 -11.67
CA PHE A 34 -6.09 7.46 -10.21
C PHE A 34 -4.73 7.01 -9.67
N CYS A 35 -4.17 5.95 -10.21
CA CYS A 35 -2.85 5.44 -9.86
C CYS A 35 -1.76 6.50 -10.06
N GLU A 36 -1.78 7.18 -11.21
CA GLU A 36 -0.85 8.27 -11.51
C GLU A 36 -0.99 9.44 -10.55
N THR A 37 -2.21 9.79 -10.19
CA THR A 37 -2.47 10.89 -9.24
C THR A 37 -1.88 10.58 -7.87
N ILE A 38 -2.12 9.38 -7.36
CA ILE A 38 -1.54 8.93 -6.08
C ILE A 38 -0.01 8.89 -6.17
N ALA A 39 0.53 8.34 -7.25
CA ALA A 39 1.96 8.23 -7.45
C ALA A 39 2.63 9.61 -7.44
N ARG A 40 2.03 10.61 -8.09
CA ARG A 40 2.53 11.98 -8.08
C ARG A 40 2.54 12.58 -6.68
N CYS A 41 1.45 12.42 -5.94
CA CYS A 41 1.33 12.94 -4.59
C CYS A 41 2.42 12.37 -3.68
N LEU A 42 2.61 11.06 -3.73
CA LEU A 42 3.58 10.37 -2.88
C LEU A 42 5.02 10.64 -3.33
N ALA A 43 5.27 10.70 -4.64
CA ALA A 43 6.60 11.03 -5.17
C ALA A 43 7.08 12.41 -4.72
N GLN A 44 6.18 13.38 -4.63
CA GLN A 44 6.49 14.72 -4.12
C GLN A 44 6.91 14.71 -2.64
N ARG A 45 6.54 13.67 -1.91
CA ARG A 45 6.94 13.47 -0.52
C ARG A 45 8.20 12.62 -0.36
N GLY A 46 8.85 12.26 -1.46
CA GLY A 46 10.09 11.52 -1.48
C GLY A 46 9.94 10.01 -1.48
N TYR A 47 8.75 9.48 -1.75
CA TYR A 47 8.53 8.05 -1.90
C TYR A 47 8.89 7.59 -3.32
N ASP A 48 9.39 6.37 -3.41
CA ASP A 48 9.59 5.69 -4.68
C ASP A 48 8.33 4.88 -4.98
N VAL A 49 7.56 5.30 -5.98
CA VAL A 49 6.21 4.76 -6.23
C VAL A 49 6.18 3.94 -7.52
N THR A 50 5.64 2.75 -7.43
CA THR A 50 5.36 1.87 -8.56
C THR A 50 3.87 1.61 -8.63
N CYS A 51 3.31 1.56 -9.83
CA CYS A 51 1.91 1.27 -10.06
C CYS A 51 1.73 -0.11 -10.68
N ALA A 52 0.71 -0.83 -10.22
CA ALA A 52 0.23 -2.07 -10.81
C ALA A 52 -1.26 -1.94 -11.13
N ASP A 53 -1.69 -2.42 -12.27
CA ASP A 53 -3.08 -2.29 -12.73
C ASP A 53 -3.96 -3.48 -12.34
N SER A 54 -3.40 -4.49 -11.70
CA SER A 54 -4.12 -5.67 -11.26
C SER A 54 -3.43 -6.33 -10.06
N GLY A 55 -4.17 -7.18 -9.35
CA GLY A 55 -3.60 -7.97 -8.27
C GLY A 55 -2.52 -8.94 -8.74
N GLU A 56 -2.67 -9.50 -9.93
CA GLU A 56 -1.70 -10.41 -10.54
C GLU A 56 -0.37 -9.70 -10.83
N VAL A 57 -0.42 -8.51 -11.42
CA VAL A 57 0.77 -7.68 -11.67
C VAL A 57 1.40 -7.25 -10.33
N ALA A 58 0.58 -6.90 -9.36
CA ALA A 58 1.05 -6.54 -8.02
C ALA A 58 1.80 -7.69 -7.37
N ALA A 59 1.29 -8.91 -7.45
CA ALA A 59 1.92 -10.08 -6.86
C ALA A 59 3.34 -10.32 -7.44
N VAL A 60 3.48 -10.17 -8.76
CA VAL A 60 4.80 -10.26 -9.42
C VAL A 60 5.73 -9.16 -8.92
N ALA A 61 5.25 -7.91 -8.87
CA ALA A 61 6.04 -6.77 -8.40
C ALA A 61 6.48 -6.93 -6.94
N ILE A 62 5.61 -7.44 -6.09
CA ILE A 62 5.91 -7.70 -4.67
C ILE A 62 7.03 -8.73 -4.53
N GLY A 63 6.97 -9.81 -5.29
CA GLY A 63 8.00 -10.83 -5.29
C GLY A 63 9.37 -10.32 -5.73
N GLU A 64 9.39 -9.40 -6.69
CA GLU A 64 10.62 -8.84 -7.26
C GLU A 64 11.21 -7.71 -6.41
N THR A 65 10.39 -6.78 -5.93
CA THR A 65 10.86 -5.52 -5.34
C THR A 65 10.63 -5.41 -3.83
N LYS A 66 9.72 -6.18 -3.27
CA LYS A 66 9.35 -6.14 -1.84
C LYS A 66 9.11 -4.70 -1.37
N PRO A 67 7.98 -4.07 -1.76
CA PRO A 67 7.69 -2.69 -1.36
C PRO A 67 7.55 -2.55 0.16
N ASP A 68 7.79 -1.36 0.66
CA ASP A 68 7.65 -1.06 2.10
C ASP A 68 6.19 -0.89 2.51
N VAL A 69 5.34 -0.42 1.60
CA VAL A 69 3.89 -0.25 1.80
C VAL A 69 3.15 -0.58 0.51
N ILE A 70 1.99 -1.19 0.65
CA ILE A 70 1.08 -1.45 -0.47
C ILE A 70 -0.19 -0.63 -0.26
N VAL A 71 -0.60 0.11 -1.30
CA VAL A 71 -1.88 0.83 -1.35
C VAL A 71 -2.70 0.17 -2.44
N THR A 72 -3.78 -0.50 -2.10
CA THR A 72 -4.57 -1.26 -3.06
C THR A 72 -6.05 -0.91 -3.01
N ASP A 73 -6.67 -0.86 -4.19
CA ASP A 73 -8.13 -0.84 -4.29
C ASP A 73 -8.69 -2.20 -3.83
N VAL A 74 -9.85 -2.19 -3.21
CA VAL A 74 -10.57 -3.42 -2.83
C VAL A 74 -11.12 -4.11 -4.06
N GLN A 75 -11.71 -3.34 -4.98
CA GLN A 75 -12.45 -3.88 -6.11
C GLN A 75 -11.66 -3.70 -7.40
N MET A 76 -11.21 -4.83 -7.95
CA MET A 76 -10.53 -4.90 -9.25
C MET A 76 -10.98 -6.18 -9.95
N PRO A 77 -11.03 -6.18 -11.29
CA PRO A 77 -11.29 -7.41 -12.04
C PRO A 77 -10.21 -8.47 -11.77
N GLY A 78 -10.63 -9.72 -11.68
CA GLY A 78 -9.73 -10.83 -11.40
C GLY A 78 -9.32 -10.86 -9.93
N MET A 79 -8.03 -10.81 -9.65
CA MET A 79 -7.48 -10.76 -8.31
C MET A 79 -7.68 -9.37 -7.70
N ASP A 80 -8.60 -9.25 -6.76
CA ASP A 80 -8.93 -7.99 -6.08
C ASP A 80 -8.02 -7.72 -4.88
N GLY A 81 -8.29 -6.62 -4.16
CA GLY A 81 -7.47 -6.24 -3.00
C GLY A 81 -7.53 -7.26 -1.86
N ILE A 82 -8.66 -7.91 -1.64
CA ILE A 82 -8.81 -8.95 -0.62
C ILE A 82 -8.03 -10.20 -1.02
N ASP A 83 -8.12 -10.60 -2.28
CA ASP A 83 -7.34 -11.72 -2.81
C ASP A 83 -5.84 -11.45 -2.69
N LEU A 84 -5.42 -10.22 -2.95
CA LEU A 84 -4.02 -9.81 -2.79
C LEU A 84 -3.57 -9.91 -1.32
N MET A 85 -4.40 -9.49 -0.37
CA MET A 85 -4.09 -9.63 1.05
C MET A 85 -3.99 -11.10 1.48
N ASN A 86 -4.86 -11.96 0.98
CA ASN A 86 -4.77 -13.41 1.20
C ASN A 86 -3.48 -13.98 0.62
N TRP A 87 -3.13 -13.56 -0.57
CA TRP A 87 -1.89 -13.99 -1.23
C TRP A 87 -0.65 -13.58 -0.44
N LEU A 88 -0.63 -12.35 0.09
CA LEU A 88 0.46 -11.86 0.93
C LEU A 88 0.62 -12.73 2.17
N ARG A 89 -0.48 -13.04 2.85
CA ARG A 89 -0.48 -13.88 4.04
C ARG A 89 0.00 -15.30 3.72
N ASP A 90 -0.50 -15.89 2.65
CA ASP A 90 -0.17 -17.27 2.25
C ASP A 90 1.29 -17.42 1.83
N ASN A 91 1.89 -16.35 1.32
CA ASN A 91 3.30 -16.31 0.93
C ASN A 91 4.22 -15.69 1.99
N GLU A 92 3.70 -15.46 3.19
CA GLU A 92 4.45 -14.97 4.35
C GLU A 92 5.11 -13.60 4.12
N PHE A 93 4.48 -12.72 3.32
CA PHE A 93 4.89 -11.33 3.17
C PHE A 93 4.26 -10.49 4.28
N ASP A 94 5.10 -9.87 5.09
CA ASP A 94 4.70 -8.99 6.18
C ASP A 94 4.86 -7.52 5.77
N ILE A 95 4.04 -7.10 4.81
CA ILE A 95 4.05 -5.74 4.26
C ILE A 95 2.76 -5.05 4.67
N PRO A 96 2.82 -3.85 5.27
CA PRO A 96 1.62 -3.12 5.64
C PRO A 96 0.80 -2.74 4.40
N VAL A 97 -0.50 -2.94 4.48
CA VAL A 97 -1.45 -2.69 3.39
C VAL A 97 -2.43 -1.60 3.79
N ILE A 98 -2.55 -0.60 2.95
CA ILE A 98 -3.61 0.41 2.99
C ILE A 98 -4.62 0.04 1.91
N VAL A 99 -5.88 -0.08 2.30
CA VAL A 99 -6.95 -0.45 1.39
C VAL A 99 -7.76 0.80 1.04
N ILE A 100 -8.06 0.96 -0.25
CA ILE A 100 -8.88 2.04 -0.75
C ILE A 100 -10.20 1.44 -1.24
N SER A 101 -11.31 1.99 -0.76
CA SER A 101 -12.65 1.60 -1.20
C SER A 101 -13.32 2.77 -1.93
N GLY A 102 -13.77 2.51 -3.16
CA GLY A 102 -14.65 3.41 -3.88
C GLY A 102 -16.11 3.10 -3.60
N GLU A 103 -17.00 4.07 -3.81
CA GLU A 103 -18.42 3.79 -3.85
C GLU A 103 -18.74 3.07 -5.16
N HIS A 104 -19.05 1.78 -5.07
CA HIS A 104 -19.64 1.05 -6.18
C HIS A 104 -21.16 1.21 -6.07
N ILE A 105 -21.70 2.01 -6.96
CA ILE A 105 -23.15 2.10 -7.12
C ILE A 105 -23.52 1.04 -8.14
N GLU A 106 -23.99 -0.11 -7.67
CA GLU A 106 -24.63 -1.08 -8.55
C GLU A 106 -26.05 -0.62 -8.80
N GLU A 107 -26.35 -0.29 -10.04
CA GLU A 107 -27.73 -0.09 -10.46
C GLU A 107 -28.37 -1.47 -10.68
N GLY A 108 -29.25 -1.86 -9.76
CA GLY A 108 -30.09 -3.03 -9.95
C GLY A 108 -31.07 -2.85 -11.10
N GLU A 109 -31.65 -3.96 -11.59
CA GLU A 109 -32.59 -4.00 -12.71
C GLU A 109 -33.81 -3.04 -12.57
N PHE A 110 -34.08 -2.55 -11.38
CA PHE A 110 -35.20 -1.66 -11.07
C PHE A 110 -34.77 -0.26 -10.61
N GLY A 111 -33.52 0.14 -10.89
CA GLY A 111 -33.01 1.46 -10.46
C GLY A 111 -32.66 1.53 -8.98
N GLU A 112 -32.57 0.41 -8.30
CA GLU A 112 -32.10 0.35 -6.92
C GLU A 112 -30.59 0.55 -6.87
N LYS A 113 -30.15 1.51 -6.05
CA LYS A 113 -28.72 1.77 -5.84
C LYS A 113 -28.29 1.05 -4.55
N THR A 114 -27.54 -0.03 -4.69
CA THR A 114 -26.91 -0.70 -3.54
C THR A 114 -25.45 -0.28 -3.46
N VAL A 115 -25.05 0.24 -2.31
CA VAL A 115 -23.66 0.59 -2.01
C VAL A 115 -23.06 -0.59 -1.27
N ASP A 116 -22.25 -1.38 -1.96
CA ASP A 116 -21.58 -2.56 -1.36
C ASP A 116 -20.13 -2.25 -0.96
N SER A 117 -19.89 -1.06 -0.43
CA SER A 117 -18.55 -0.67 0.04
C SER A 117 -18.22 -1.18 1.44
N GLU A 118 -19.23 -1.44 2.26
CA GLU A 118 -19.04 -1.79 3.68
C GLU A 118 -18.47 -3.20 3.87
N SER A 119 -18.89 -4.17 3.07
CA SER A 119 -18.42 -5.55 3.21
C SER A 119 -16.94 -5.71 2.87
N GLY A 120 -16.47 -5.05 1.81
CA GLY A 120 -15.06 -5.08 1.42
C GLY A 120 -14.16 -4.39 2.45
N MET A 121 -14.61 -3.26 3.00
CA MET A 121 -13.88 -2.54 4.04
C MET A 121 -13.79 -3.34 5.34
N ALA A 122 -14.89 -3.95 5.76
CA ALA A 122 -14.92 -4.79 6.95
C ALA A 122 -14.00 -6.01 6.79
N ALA A 123 -14.02 -6.65 5.62
CA ALA A 123 -13.13 -7.76 5.31
C ALA A 123 -11.66 -7.35 5.35
N ALA A 124 -11.31 -6.22 4.74
CA ALA A 124 -9.95 -5.69 4.74
C ALA A 124 -9.45 -5.38 6.16
N ALA A 125 -10.29 -4.75 6.98
CA ALA A 125 -9.97 -4.45 8.36
C ALA A 125 -9.76 -5.74 9.18
N SER A 126 -10.62 -6.75 8.99
CA SER A 126 -10.50 -8.06 9.65
C SER A 126 -9.22 -8.79 9.27
N MET A 127 -8.72 -8.58 8.06
CA MET A 127 -7.51 -9.20 7.56
C MET A 127 -6.23 -8.46 7.96
N GLY A 128 -6.34 -7.35 8.68
CA GLY A 128 -5.19 -6.63 9.21
C GLY A 128 -4.70 -5.48 8.35
N ALA A 129 -5.55 -4.89 7.50
CA ALA A 129 -5.20 -3.65 6.81
C ALA A 129 -4.86 -2.56 7.84
N VAL A 130 -3.76 -1.85 7.62
CA VAL A 130 -3.30 -0.80 8.53
C VAL A 130 -4.23 0.40 8.50
N SER A 131 -4.77 0.73 7.34
CA SER A 131 -5.75 1.79 7.15
C SER A 131 -6.72 1.42 6.04
N VAL A 132 -7.93 1.93 6.15
CA VAL A 132 -8.94 1.82 5.10
C VAL A 132 -9.37 3.24 4.74
N LEU A 133 -9.20 3.61 3.47
CA LEU A 133 -9.54 4.93 2.96
C LEU A 133 -10.75 4.85 2.05
N HIS A 134 -11.68 5.78 2.23
CA HIS A 134 -12.86 5.93 1.37
C HIS A 134 -12.62 6.98 0.29
N LYS A 135 -12.90 6.65 -0.96
CA LYS A 135 -12.94 7.65 -2.04
C LYS A 135 -14.22 8.50 -1.92
N PRO A 136 -14.16 9.83 -2.07
CA PRO A 136 -12.95 10.62 -2.23
C PRO A 136 -12.25 10.89 -0.90
N PHE A 137 -10.93 10.93 -0.90
CA PHE A 137 -10.14 11.30 0.27
C PHE A 137 -9.14 12.40 -0.11
N GLY A 138 -8.76 13.19 0.90
CA GLY A 138 -7.79 14.26 0.71
C GLY A 138 -6.35 13.75 0.68
N ARG A 139 -5.48 14.53 0.07
CA ARG A 139 -4.05 14.27 -0.01
C ARG A 139 -3.42 14.08 1.38
N ALA A 140 -3.79 14.92 2.35
CA ALA A 140 -3.26 14.86 3.71
C ALA A 140 -3.55 13.51 4.38
N LEU A 141 -4.76 12.96 4.18
CA LEU A 141 -5.13 11.67 4.74
C LEU A 141 -4.32 10.52 4.12
N LEU A 142 -4.11 10.57 2.80
CA LEU A 142 -3.28 9.59 2.11
C LEU A 142 -1.83 9.61 2.62
N GLU A 143 -1.23 10.79 2.68
CA GLU A 143 0.15 10.97 3.16
C GLU A 143 0.32 10.50 4.59
N ASP A 144 -0.63 10.84 5.46
CA ASP A 144 -0.63 10.43 6.86
C ASP A 144 -0.76 8.91 7.00
N SER A 145 -1.63 8.29 6.21
CA SER A 145 -1.82 6.84 6.23
C SER A 145 -0.56 6.09 5.80
N VAL A 146 0.12 6.56 4.76
CA VAL A 146 1.39 5.97 4.30
C VAL A 146 2.47 6.13 5.37
N ALA A 147 2.60 7.30 5.97
CA ALA A 147 3.57 7.55 7.03
C ALA A 147 3.35 6.63 8.24
N ARG A 148 2.10 6.44 8.66
CA ARG A 148 1.74 5.52 9.74
C ARG A 148 2.04 4.07 9.38
N ALA A 149 1.74 3.65 8.15
CA ALA A 149 2.01 2.30 7.68
C ALA A 149 3.52 2.00 7.72
N LEU A 150 4.36 2.94 7.33
CA LEU A 150 5.81 2.81 7.41
C LEU A 150 6.30 2.65 8.85
N THR A 151 5.74 3.42 9.78
CA THR A 151 6.07 3.32 11.21
C THR A 151 5.64 1.96 11.77
N TYR A 152 4.49 1.47 11.38
CA TYR A 152 3.97 0.17 11.78
C TYR A 152 4.90 -0.97 11.31
N GLY A 153 5.37 -0.91 10.07
CA GLY A 153 6.32 -1.89 9.54
C GLY A 153 7.64 -1.93 10.31
N ILE A 154 8.15 -0.78 10.75
CA ILE A 154 9.36 -0.69 11.56
C ILE A 154 9.13 -1.31 12.96
N THR A 155 7.97 -1.09 13.55
CA THR A 155 7.64 -1.58 14.89
C THR A 155 7.53 -3.11 14.94
N LEU A 156 7.15 -3.76 13.85
CA LEU A 156 7.01 -5.22 13.77
C LEU A 156 8.35 -5.95 13.60
N HIS A 157 9.39 -5.23 13.30
CA HIS A 157 10.75 -5.75 13.16
C HIS A 157 11.64 -5.26 14.30
#